data_973f0c5fc267b09d87bd96ffde6830bc
#
_entry.id   973f0c5fc267b09d87bd96ffde6830bc
#
_cell.length_a   1.000
_cell.length_b   1.000
_cell.length_c   1.000
_cell.angle_alpha   90.00
_cell.angle_beta   90.00
_cell.angle_gamma   90.00
#
_symmetry.space_group_name_H-M   'P 1'
#
loop_
_entity.id
_entity.type
_entity.pdbx_description
1 polymer ?
#
loop_
_entity_poly.entity_id
_entity_poly.type
_entity_poly.pdbx_seq_one_letter_code
_entity_poly.pdbx_strand_id
1 'polypeptide(L)'
;MSRTALPQVVFTIALASTAWAQSDPVQNLNQTIRDGTRDQFAFTFEERTRWEEKDGVNFGKSVNQQDMLSRLRFGAIFSPLSWLTISGMGQDARAPFYGTTAPNTIRDTVDLQEAYIELFAGVKTGFGALLGRQMLNFGESRLIGSPQWSNVSRTFDTGRLYYRTKKAHLELLMVSPVKVFPDRFNSPDLGERLWGTYNTFSSIWHGASIDAYALRHSQNKIGGWTGTGTLGTNSFGGRLYGNLPGDFAYSFEGVGQSGHVGILTQRAWAGFAGASRKTTVLGRPLNLSAEYKVASGTGPGQSNSGTFDQLSPANHDKFGHQDLFGWRNLRTLKSLETLSITKAFALNVMYTNNWLYSRSDSLYNSAGTVISTSKNGTAGTHVGQELDSFVTYKHGAHLFGVGGGHFFKGEFITGTTKNINPRYFYVFQQYSFK
;
A
#
# COMPACT_ATOMS: atom_id res chain seq x y z
N MET A 1 24.92 -23.39 -18.15
CA MET A 1 25.13 -22.33 -19.19
C MET A 1 23.93 -22.35 -20.12
N SER A 2 22.97 -21.49 -19.92
CA SER A 2 21.87 -21.26 -20.87
C SER A 2 21.73 -19.74 -20.96
N ARG A 3 22.03 -19.22 -22.15
CA ARG A 3 22.00 -17.80 -22.47
C ARG A 3 20.55 -17.36 -22.65
N THR A 4 20.18 -16.38 -21.92
CA THR A 4 18.93 -15.65 -21.84
C THR A 4 18.52 -15.04 -23.20
N ALA A 5 17.33 -15.39 -23.64
CA ALA A 5 16.62 -14.69 -24.72
C ALA A 5 15.85 -13.50 -24.14
N LEU A 6 16.51 -12.34 -24.07
CA LEU A 6 15.94 -11.11 -23.52
C LEU A 6 15.92 -10.09 -24.61
N PRO A 7 15.55 -9.80 -25.65
CA PRO A 7 15.19 -8.44 -26.06
C PRO A 7 13.94 -8.24 -26.96
N GLN A 8 13.30 -9.28 -27.46
CA GLN A 8 12.26 -9.05 -28.48
C GLN A 8 10.88 -8.65 -27.94
N VAL A 9 10.53 -9.01 -26.69
CA VAL A 9 9.21 -8.71 -26.11
C VAL A 9 9.08 -7.24 -25.68
N VAL A 10 10.15 -6.63 -25.23
CA VAL A 10 10.13 -5.23 -24.73
C VAL A 10 9.95 -4.23 -25.89
N PHE A 11 10.49 -4.53 -27.07
CA PHE A 11 10.40 -3.62 -28.23
C PHE A 11 9.01 -3.62 -28.90
N THR A 12 8.26 -4.71 -28.83
CA THR A 12 6.93 -4.80 -29.47
C THR A 12 5.87 -4.01 -28.68
N ILE A 13 6.02 -3.88 -27.37
CA ILE A 13 5.10 -3.09 -26.53
C ILE A 13 5.28 -1.58 -26.76
N ALA A 14 6.50 -1.12 -27.02
CA ALA A 14 6.78 0.30 -27.27
C ALA A 14 6.29 0.79 -28.64
N LEU A 15 6.24 -0.08 -29.66
CA LEU A 15 5.81 0.30 -31.00
C LEU A 15 4.28 0.34 -31.20
N ALA A 16 3.52 -0.38 -30.37
CA ALA A 16 2.06 -0.30 -30.40
C ALA A 16 1.52 1.04 -29.84
N SER A 17 2.32 1.77 -29.04
CA SER A 17 1.89 3.00 -28.38
C SER A 17 1.90 4.26 -29.26
N THR A 18 2.56 4.26 -30.43
CA THR A 18 2.64 5.43 -31.31
C THR A 18 1.41 5.63 -32.19
N ALA A 19 0.56 4.63 -32.34
CA ALA A 19 -0.65 4.71 -33.18
C ALA A 19 -1.88 5.31 -32.48
N TRP A 20 -1.82 5.58 -31.15
CA TRP A 20 -2.98 5.98 -30.34
C TRP A 20 -3.00 7.46 -29.94
N ALA A 21 -2.35 8.33 -30.71
CA ALA A 21 -2.33 9.78 -30.45
C ALA A 21 -3.66 10.50 -30.79
N GLN A 22 -4.66 9.80 -31.33
CA GLN A 22 -6.02 10.32 -31.53
C GLN A 22 -6.91 9.91 -30.35
N SER A 23 -7.80 10.81 -29.94
CA SER A 23 -8.80 10.69 -28.86
C SER A 23 -9.13 9.26 -28.44
N ASP A 24 -8.85 8.93 -27.17
CA ASP A 24 -9.06 7.59 -26.62
C ASP A 24 -10.54 7.17 -26.75
N PRO A 25 -10.89 6.20 -27.64
CA PRO A 25 -12.27 5.87 -27.95
C PRO A 25 -13.05 5.36 -26.73
N VAL A 26 -12.38 4.73 -25.76
CA VAL A 26 -13.03 4.18 -24.57
C VAL A 26 -13.32 5.29 -23.57
N GLN A 27 -12.40 6.25 -23.39
CA GLN A 27 -12.67 7.45 -22.58
C GLN A 27 -13.79 8.28 -23.20
N ASN A 28 -13.81 8.43 -24.51
CA ASN A 28 -14.87 9.18 -25.21
C ASN A 28 -16.24 8.48 -25.05
N LEU A 29 -16.29 7.15 -25.13
CA LEU A 29 -17.52 6.41 -24.87
C LEU A 29 -18.01 6.62 -23.42
N ASN A 30 -17.12 6.54 -22.43
CA ASN A 30 -17.48 6.79 -21.03
C ASN A 30 -18.02 8.23 -20.86
N GLN A 31 -17.37 9.22 -21.47
CA GLN A 31 -17.84 10.61 -21.43
C GLN A 31 -19.22 10.77 -22.11
N THR A 32 -19.42 10.15 -23.26
CA THR A 32 -20.72 10.16 -23.96
C THR A 32 -21.83 9.55 -23.10
N ILE A 33 -21.55 8.44 -22.39
CA ILE A 33 -22.51 7.81 -21.50
C ILE A 33 -22.81 8.72 -20.30
N ARG A 34 -21.80 9.34 -19.69
CA ARG A 34 -21.97 10.29 -18.59
C ARG A 34 -22.86 11.47 -19.00
N ASP A 35 -22.56 12.06 -20.16
CA ASP A 35 -23.32 13.19 -20.70
C ASP A 35 -24.76 12.80 -21.01
N GLY A 36 -24.97 11.65 -21.67
CA GLY A 36 -26.29 11.11 -21.99
C GLY A 36 -27.14 10.72 -20.79
N THR A 37 -26.50 10.33 -19.69
CA THR A 37 -27.16 9.95 -18.43
C THR A 37 -27.10 11.05 -17.36
N ARG A 38 -26.65 12.26 -17.70
CA ARG A 38 -26.47 13.38 -16.77
C ARG A 38 -25.62 13.00 -15.54
N ASP A 39 -24.50 12.33 -15.78
CA ASP A 39 -23.58 11.79 -14.78
C ASP A 39 -24.17 10.72 -13.83
N GLN A 40 -25.35 10.19 -14.14
CA GLN A 40 -25.93 9.10 -13.34
C GLN A 40 -25.21 7.77 -13.52
N PHE A 41 -24.55 7.56 -14.66
CA PHE A 41 -23.84 6.33 -14.95
C PHE A 41 -22.44 6.61 -15.46
N ALA A 42 -21.45 5.87 -14.91
CA ALA A 42 -20.06 5.95 -15.34
C ALA A 42 -19.40 4.56 -15.29
N PHE A 43 -18.43 4.35 -16.18
CA PHE A 43 -17.57 3.18 -16.14
C PHE A 43 -16.19 3.52 -15.62
N THR A 44 -15.53 2.53 -15.04
CA THR A 44 -14.11 2.57 -14.74
C THR A 44 -13.43 1.37 -15.37
N PHE A 45 -12.22 1.57 -15.86
CA PHE A 45 -11.46 0.50 -16.49
C PHE A 45 -9.99 0.62 -16.12
N GLU A 46 -9.34 -0.50 -15.86
CA GLU A 46 -7.90 -0.60 -15.70
C GLU A 46 -7.42 -1.92 -16.31
N GLU A 47 -6.41 -1.82 -17.16
CA GLU A 47 -5.58 -2.94 -17.60
C GLU A 47 -4.14 -2.64 -17.16
N ARG A 48 -3.46 -3.61 -16.56
CA ARG A 48 -2.05 -3.51 -16.21
C ARG A 48 -1.33 -4.81 -16.50
N THR A 49 -0.25 -4.72 -17.26
CA THR A 49 0.71 -5.81 -17.46
C THR A 49 2.05 -5.41 -16.86
N ARG A 50 2.66 -6.29 -16.05
CA ARG A 50 3.92 -6.05 -15.38
C ARG A 50 4.81 -7.29 -15.40
N TRP A 51 6.05 -7.12 -15.84
CA TRP A 51 7.11 -8.07 -15.66
C TRP A 51 7.90 -7.73 -14.39
N GLU A 52 8.19 -8.72 -13.56
CA GLU A 52 9.00 -8.58 -12.36
C GLU A 52 10.07 -9.68 -12.28
N GLU A 53 11.25 -9.30 -11.80
CA GLU A 53 12.32 -10.21 -11.44
C GLU A 53 12.79 -9.88 -10.02
N LYS A 54 12.80 -10.89 -9.15
CA LYS A 54 13.19 -10.79 -7.73
C LYS A 54 14.24 -11.83 -7.42
N ASP A 55 15.46 -11.36 -7.15
CA ASP A 55 16.58 -12.18 -6.69
C ASP A 55 16.78 -12.04 -5.19
N GLY A 56 17.33 -13.09 -4.56
CA GLY A 56 17.63 -13.09 -3.13
C GLY A 56 16.39 -12.99 -2.24
N VAL A 57 15.25 -13.48 -2.70
CA VAL A 57 13.96 -13.41 -1.98
C VAL A 57 14.11 -13.92 -0.56
N ASN A 58 13.58 -13.16 0.41
CA ASN A 58 13.76 -13.42 1.85
C ASN A 58 15.24 -13.61 2.24
N PHE A 59 16.15 -12.82 1.65
CA PHE A 59 17.61 -12.91 1.87
C PHE A 59 18.20 -14.29 1.56
N GLY A 60 17.67 -14.96 0.52
CA GLY A 60 18.06 -16.28 0.05
C GLY A 60 17.39 -17.45 0.75
N LYS A 61 16.38 -17.20 1.59
CA LYS A 61 15.56 -18.28 2.20
C LYS A 61 14.51 -18.85 1.25
N SER A 62 14.15 -18.10 0.20
CA SER A 62 13.19 -18.51 -0.83
C SER A 62 13.85 -18.54 -2.21
N VAL A 63 13.24 -19.20 -3.17
CA VAL A 63 13.66 -19.21 -4.58
C VAL A 63 13.47 -17.83 -5.20
N ASN A 64 14.34 -17.50 -6.15
CA ASN A 64 14.19 -16.32 -6.98
C ASN A 64 12.89 -16.39 -7.79
N GLN A 65 12.32 -15.25 -8.09
CA GLN A 65 11.01 -15.13 -8.72
C GLN A 65 11.14 -14.31 -10.00
N GLN A 66 10.49 -14.80 -11.05
CA GLN A 66 10.40 -14.13 -12.33
C GLN A 66 8.97 -14.29 -12.84
N ASP A 67 8.24 -13.19 -12.92
CA ASP A 67 6.80 -13.22 -13.15
C ASP A 67 6.36 -12.23 -14.22
N MET A 68 5.33 -12.65 -14.96
CA MET A 68 4.50 -11.73 -15.73
C MET A 68 3.14 -11.65 -15.04
N LEU A 69 2.81 -10.48 -14.54
CA LEU A 69 1.56 -10.21 -13.85
C LEU A 69 0.62 -9.44 -14.76
N SER A 70 -0.61 -9.92 -14.89
CA SER A 70 -1.67 -9.16 -15.58
C SER A 70 -2.80 -8.87 -14.62
N ARG A 71 -3.41 -7.69 -14.75
CA ARG A 71 -4.60 -7.29 -13.99
C ARG A 71 -5.55 -6.54 -14.89
N LEU A 72 -6.77 -7.03 -14.93
CA LEU A 72 -7.90 -6.39 -15.61
C LEU A 72 -8.95 -6.02 -14.54
N ARG A 73 -9.43 -4.78 -14.57
CA ARG A 73 -10.56 -4.32 -13.74
C ARG A 73 -11.57 -3.61 -14.62
N PHE A 74 -12.82 -3.91 -14.40
CA PHE A 74 -13.93 -3.23 -15.02
C PHE A 74 -14.97 -2.91 -13.95
N GLY A 75 -15.35 -1.63 -13.85
CA GLY A 75 -16.31 -1.16 -12.86
C GLY A 75 -17.41 -0.32 -13.49
N ALA A 76 -18.54 -0.30 -12.79
CA ALA A 76 -19.68 0.56 -13.08
C ALA A 76 -20.13 1.30 -11.81
N ILE A 77 -20.45 2.56 -11.97
CA ILE A 77 -21.00 3.42 -10.91
C ILE A 77 -22.34 3.93 -11.40
N PHE A 78 -23.38 3.71 -10.61
CA PHE A 78 -24.74 4.13 -10.89
C PHE A 78 -25.28 5.01 -9.76
N SER A 79 -25.58 6.26 -10.04
CA SER A 79 -26.09 7.26 -9.10
C SER A 79 -27.47 7.75 -9.56
N PRO A 80 -28.52 6.92 -9.42
CA PRO A 80 -29.87 7.26 -9.92
C PRO A 80 -30.48 8.46 -9.19
N LEU A 81 -30.04 8.70 -7.96
CA LEU A 81 -30.52 9.77 -7.10
C LEU A 81 -29.32 10.48 -6.45
N SER A 82 -29.44 11.75 -6.15
CA SER A 82 -28.37 12.53 -5.53
C SER A 82 -27.91 12.01 -4.15
N TRP A 83 -28.70 11.14 -3.53
CA TRP A 83 -28.40 10.53 -2.24
C TRP A 83 -28.07 9.04 -2.30
N LEU A 84 -28.06 8.42 -3.52
CA LEU A 84 -27.81 6.99 -3.68
C LEU A 84 -26.75 6.76 -4.77
N THR A 85 -25.70 6.05 -4.42
CA THR A 85 -24.71 5.52 -5.36
C THR A 85 -24.57 4.01 -5.17
N ILE A 86 -24.58 3.28 -6.25
CA ILE A 86 -24.32 1.84 -6.33
C ILE A 86 -23.06 1.67 -7.16
N SER A 87 -22.07 0.94 -6.66
CA SER A 87 -20.82 0.68 -7.36
C SER A 87 -20.49 -0.80 -7.38
N GLY A 88 -20.00 -1.28 -8.51
CA GLY A 88 -19.47 -2.63 -8.66
C GLY A 88 -18.23 -2.62 -9.55
N MET A 89 -17.22 -3.43 -9.18
CA MET A 89 -15.99 -3.62 -9.95
C MET A 89 -15.56 -5.08 -9.92
N GLY A 90 -15.48 -5.71 -11.09
CA GLY A 90 -14.86 -7.01 -11.26
C GLY A 90 -13.35 -6.89 -11.46
N GLN A 91 -12.61 -7.94 -11.09
CA GLN A 91 -11.17 -8.06 -11.29
C GLN A 91 -10.82 -9.44 -11.83
N ASP A 92 -9.84 -9.49 -12.75
CA ASP A 92 -9.10 -10.71 -13.13
C ASP A 92 -7.61 -10.41 -12.99
N ALA A 93 -6.93 -11.11 -12.08
CA ALA A 93 -5.50 -10.95 -11.81
C ALA A 93 -4.78 -12.28 -12.00
N ARG A 94 -3.80 -12.32 -12.89
CA ARG A 94 -3.09 -13.55 -13.27
C ARG A 94 -1.59 -13.44 -13.12
N ALA A 95 -0.97 -14.57 -12.83
CA ALA A 95 0.48 -14.77 -12.74
C ALA A 95 0.85 -16.07 -13.49
N PRO A 96 0.87 -16.07 -14.85
CA PRO A 96 0.95 -17.30 -15.64
C PRO A 96 2.22 -18.12 -15.39
N PHE A 97 3.34 -17.52 -15.00
CA PHE A 97 4.56 -18.28 -14.74
C PHE A 97 4.62 -18.94 -13.36
N TYR A 98 3.78 -18.50 -12.43
CA TYR A 98 3.59 -19.18 -11.16
C TYR A 98 2.63 -20.37 -11.23
N GLY A 99 1.77 -20.41 -12.23
CA GLY A 99 0.71 -21.39 -12.34
C GLY A 99 -0.24 -21.39 -11.13
N THR A 100 -0.70 -22.55 -10.73
CA THR A 100 -1.69 -22.71 -9.64
C THR A 100 -1.11 -22.49 -8.24
N THR A 101 0.21 -22.44 -8.10
CA THR A 101 0.88 -22.21 -6.80
C THR A 101 1.13 -20.73 -6.49
N ALA A 102 0.66 -19.83 -7.34
CA ALA A 102 0.82 -18.40 -7.16
C ALA A 102 0.18 -17.92 -5.84
N PRO A 103 0.89 -17.06 -5.08
CA PRO A 103 0.31 -16.46 -3.88
C PRO A 103 -0.98 -15.67 -4.20
N ASN A 104 -1.91 -15.67 -3.25
CA ASN A 104 -3.17 -14.93 -3.36
C ASN A 104 -3.02 -13.40 -3.44
N THR A 105 -1.82 -12.87 -3.26
CA THR A 105 -1.50 -11.45 -3.49
C THR A 105 -1.20 -11.11 -4.95
N ILE A 106 -0.98 -12.13 -5.79
CA ILE A 106 -0.65 -11.92 -7.21
C ILE A 106 -1.61 -12.64 -8.17
N ARG A 107 -2.39 -13.62 -7.70
CA ARG A 107 -3.37 -14.36 -8.51
C ARG A 107 -4.74 -14.39 -7.85
N ASP A 108 -5.76 -14.02 -8.63
CA ASP A 108 -7.18 -14.01 -8.25
C ASP A 108 -8.00 -13.95 -9.54
N THR A 109 -8.52 -15.09 -10.00
CA THR A 109 -9.19 -15.18 -11.30
C THR A 109 -10.66 -14.83 -11.15
N VAL A 110 -11.10 -13.83 -11.88
CA VAL A 110 -12.50 -13.36 -12.01
C VAL A 110 -13.24 -13.28 -10.67
N ASP A 111 -13.02 -12.19 -9.95
CA ASP A 111 -13.70 -11.93 -8.68
C ASP A 111 -14.26 -10.51 -8.59
N LEU A 112 -15.03 -10.28 -7.54
CA LEU A 112 -15.60 -8.99 -7.21
C LEU A 112 -14.63 -8.20 -6.34
N GLN A 113 -13.97 -7.20 -6.93
CA GLN A 113 -13.02 -6.32 -6.23
C GLN A 113 -13.74 -5.29 -5.36
N GLU A 114 -14.83 -4.71 -5.87
CA GLU A 114 -15.69 -3.79 -5.13
C GLU A 114 -17.16 -4.06 -5.45
N ALA A 115 -18.02 -3.95 -4.44
CA ALA A 115 -19.47 -3.93 -4.58
C ALA A 115 -20.07 -3.26 -3.35
N TYR A 116 -20.54 -2.04 -3.49
CA TYR A 116 -21.06 -1.30 -2.35
C TYR A 116 -22.22 -0.38 -2.75
N ILE A 117 -22.97 -0.03 -1.74
CA ILE A 117 -24.01 1.01 -1.81
C ILE A 117 -23.57 2.15 -0.88
N GLU A 118 -23.61 3.38 -1.37
CA GLU A 118 -23.42 4.58 -0.58
C GLU A 118 -24.70 5.41 -0.55
N LEU A 119 -25.20 5.67 0.65
CA LEU A 119 -26.35 6.53 0.90
C LEU A 119 -25.86 7.94 1.25
N PHE A 120 -26.52 8.96 0.70
CA PHE A 120 -26.19 10.37 0.89
C PHE A 120 -24.82 10.79 0.35
N ALA A 121 -24.30 10.06 -0.64
CA ALA A 121 -23.00 10.32 -1.31
C ALA A 121 -22.89 11.76 -1.83
N GLY A 122 -23.93 12.30 -2.47
CA GLY A 122 -23.98 13.63 -3.04
C GLY A 122 -24.12 14.78 -2.04
N VAL A 123 -24.36 14.50 -0.76
CA VAL A 123 -24.60 15.52 0.26
C VAL A 123 -23.27 16.11 0.74
N LYS A 124 -23.06 17.41 0.54
CA LYS A 124 -21.81 18.11 0.95
C LYS A 124 -21.66 18.25 2.46
N THR A 125 -22.78 18.29 3.19
CA THR A 125 -22.83 18.38 4.65
C THR A 125 -23.97 17.53 5.15
N GLY A 126 -23.70 16.62 6.08
CA GLY A 126 -24.71 15.72 6.65
C GLY A 126 -24.18 14.32 6.92
N PHE A 127 -25.09 13.45 7.27
CA PHE A 127 -24.84 12.04 7.50
C PHE A 127 -24.81 11.26 6.19
N GLY A 128 -24.06 10.16 6.18
CA GLY A 128 -24.07 9.18 5.12
C GLY A 128 -23.70 7.79 5.65
N ALA A 129 -23.95 6.79 4.84
CA ALA A 129 -23.61 5.40 5.13
C ALA A 129 -23.07 4.71 3.89
N LEU A 130 -22.13 3.80 4.08
CA LEU A 130 -21.56 2.98 3.02
C LEU A 130 -21.50 1.53 3.48
N LEU A 131 -22.04 0.63 2.68
CA LEU A 131 -22.17 -0.79 2.98
C LEU A 131 -21.69 -1.62 1.79
N GLY A 132 -20.82 -2.59 2.05
CA GLY A 132 -20.35 -3.55 1.06
C GLY A 132 -18.84 -3.63 0.93
N ARG A 133 -18.38 -4.29 -0.15
CA ARG A 133 -16.97 -4.52 -0.43
C ARG A 133 -16.34 -3.32 -1.09
N GLN A 134 -15.21 -2.86 -0.56
CA GLN A 134 -14.48 -1.71 -1.07
C GLN A 134 -12.99 -1.73 -0.75
N MET A 135 -12.22 -1.02 -1.55
CA MET A 135 -10.86 -0.65 -1.20
C MET A 135 -10.88 0.50 -0.19
N LEU A 136 -10.06 0.40 0.86
CA LEU A 136 -9.94 1.43 1.90
C LEU A 136 -8.53 2.01 1.94
N ASN A 137 -8.47 3.33 2.13
CA ASN A 137 -7.22 4.03 2.38
C ASN A 137 -7.49 5.17 3.37
N PHE A 138 -6.94 5.05 4.59
CA PHE A 138 -7.02 6.09 5.61
C PHE A 138 -5.66 6.76 5.81
N GLY A 139 -5.66 8.08 5.88
CA GLY A 139 -4.46 8.88 5.98
C GLY A 139 -3.50 8.58 4.81
N GLU A 140 -2.27 8.21 5.11
CA GLU A 140 -1.28 7.77 4.13
C GLU A 140 -1.19 6.22 4.03
N SER A 141 -2.27 5.53 4.41
CA SER A 141 -2.40 4.06 4.31
C SER A 141 -1.37 3.28 5.13
N ARG A 142 -0.79 3.88 6.17
CA ARG A 142 0.18 3.19 7.04
C ARG A 142 -0.44 2.16 7.96
N LEU A 143 -1.70 2.36 8.36
CA LEU A 143 -2.44 1.43 9.23
C LEU A 143 -3.55 0.69 8.48
N ILE A 144 -4.29 1.39 7.62
CA ILE A 144 -5.36 0.80 6.80
C ILE A 144 -5.15 1.26 5.38
N GLY A 145 -4.91 0.30 4.47
CA GLY A 145 -4.67 0.60 3.07
C GLY A 145 -4.87 -0.59 2.15
N SER A 146 -5.26 -0.28 0.92
CA SER A 146 -5.39 -1.22 -0.20
C SER A 146 -4.21 -1.02 -1.15
N PRO A 147 -3.18 -1.90 -1.11
CA PRO A 147 -1.94 -1.73 -1.87
C PRO A 147 -2.20 -1.89 -3.37
N GLN A 148 -2.13 -0.79 -4.12
CA GLN A 148 -2.41 -0.81 -5.56
C GLN A 148 -1.27 -1.42 -6.39
N TRP A 149 -0.04 -1.46 -5.85
CA TRP A 149 1.08 -2.13 -6.50
C TRP A 149 0.89 -3.64 -6.58
N SER A 150 0.34 -4.28 -5.53
CA SER A 150 -0.02 -5.69 -5.55
C SER A 150 -0.89 -6.00 -6.77
N ASN A 151 -0.71 -7.19 -7.37
CA ASN A 151 -1.55 -7.60 -8.49
C ASN A 151 -3.00 -7.81 -8.03
N VAL A 152 -3.17 -8.45 -6.87
CA VAL A 152 -4.44 -8.50 -6.14
C VAL A 152 -4.38 -7.50 -5.00
N SER A 153 -5.13 -6.40 -5.09
CA SER A 153 -5.21 -5.39 -4.04
C SER A 153 -6.16 -5.84 -2.94
N ARG A 154 -5.78 -5.60 -1.68
CA ARG A 154 -6.65 -5.89 -0.54
C ARG A 154 -7.95 -5.10 -0.62
N THR A 155 -9.06 -5.77 -0.33
CA THR A 155 -10.37 -5.18 -0.14
C THR A 155 -10.94 -5.57 1.21
N PHE A 156 -12.01 -4.90 1.59
CA PHE A 156 -12.67 -5.10 2.88
C PHE A 156 -14.17 -5.12 2.69
N ASP A 157 -14.86 -6.06 3.32
CA ASP A 157 -16.30 -6.01 3.48
C ASP A 157 -16.61 -5.10 4.68
N THR A 158 -17.41 -4.04 4.47
CA THR A 158 -17.47 -2.89 5.37
C THR A 158 -18.88 -2.44 5.68
N GLY A 159 -19.05 -1.92 6.90
CA GLY A 159 -20.12 -1.01 7.27
C GLY A 159 -19.49 0.30 7.79
N ARG A 160 -19.85 1.41 7.18
CA ARG A 160 -19.32 2.73 7.52
C ARG A 160 -20.47 3.71 7.70
N LEU A 161 -20.45 4.48 8.78
CA LEU A 161 -21.34 5.60 9.02
C LEU A 161 -20.50 6.85 9.17
N TYR A 162 -20.87 7.91 8.49
CA TYR A 162 -20.08 9.13 8.56
C TYR A 162 -20.97 10.38 8.68
N TYR A 163 -20.37 11.42 9.26
CA TYR A 163 -20.89 12.78 9.21
C TYR A 163 -19.82 13.69 8.64
N ARG A 164 -20.14 14.42 7.59
CA ARG A 164 -19.18 15.33 6.96
C ARG A 164 -19.69 16.74 6.90
N THR A 165 -18.75 17.66 6.98
CA THR A 165 -18.90 19.09 6.76
C THR A 165 -17.78 19.58 5.84
N LYS A 166 -17.73 20.88 5.55
CA LYS A 166 -16.59 21.46 4.80
C LYS A 166 -15.24 21.28 5.51
N LYS A 167 -15.21 21.17 6.85
CA LYS A 167 -13.99 21.13 7.65
C LYS A 167 -13.80 19.85 8.45
N ALA A 168 -14.81 18.98 8.54
CA ALA A 168 -14.72 17.75 9.30
C ALA A 168 -15.36 16.58 8.56
N HIS A 169 -14.72 15.42 8.65
CA HIS A 169 -15.26 14.13 8.28
C HIS A 169 -15.09 13.20 9.47
N LEU A 170 -16.20 12.87 10.12
CA LEU A 170 -16.25 11.98 11.27
C LEU A 170 -16.77 10.64 10.79
N GLU A 171 -16.11 9.56 11.14
CA GLU A 171 -16.45 8.25 10.61
C GLU A 171 -16.37 7.16 11.67
N LEU A 172 -17.40 6.33 11.73
CA LEU A 172 -17.44 5.05 12.41
C LEU A 172 -17.33 3.94 11.36
N LEU A 173 -16.48 2.97 11.60
CA LEU A 173 -16.24 1.87 10.68
C LEU A 173 -16.19 0.51 11.37
N MET A 174 -16.69 -0.49 10.68
CA MET A 174 -16.51 -1.89 10.99
C MET A 174 -16.19 -2.62 9.70
N VAL A 175 -15.03 -3.30 9.67
CA VAL A 175 -14.50 -3.92 8.46
C VAL A 175 -13.95 -5.30 8.75
N SER A 176 -14.09 -6.22 7.78
CA SER A 176 -13.40 -7.49 7.72
C SER A 176 -12.55 -7.53 6.46
N PRO A 177 -11.24 -7.83 6.53
CA PRO A 177 -10.44 -8.07 5.34
C PRO A 177 -11.05 -9.19 4.51
N VAL A 178 -10.97 -9.07 3.19
CA VAL A 178 -11.43 -10.12 2.29
C VAL A 178 -10.32 -11.15 2.12
N LYS A 179 -10.67 -12.41 2.34
CA LYS A 179 -9.80 -13.56 2.09
C LYS A 179 -9.86 -13.93 0.62
N VAL A 180 -8.71 -13.86 -0.03
CA VAL A 180 -8.58 -14.17 -1.45
C VAL A 180 -8.43 -15.67 -1.66
N PHE A 181 -9.24 -16.22 -2.58
CA PHE A 181 -9.19 -17.60 -3.05
C PHE A 181 -8.98 -17.62 -4.56
N PRO A 182 -7.78 -17.91 -5.06
CA PRO A 182 -7.42 -17.72 -6.48
C PRO A 182 -8.33 -18.38 -7.52
N ASP A 183 -9.12 -19.37 -7.14
CA ASP A 183 -9.95 -20.17 -8.08
C ASP A 183 -11.43 -20.24 -7.68
N ARG A 184 -11.89 -19.42 -6.75
CA ARG A 184 -13.29 -19.29 -6.34
C ARG A 184 -13.55 -17.92 -5.76
N PHE A 185 -14.81 -17.55 -5.62
CA PHE A 185 -15.19 -16.24 -5.06
C PHE A 185 -14.61 -16.00 -3.67
N ASN A 186 -14.09 -14.79 -3.50
CA ASN A 186 -13.53 -14.29 -2.26
C ASN A 186 -14.62 -14.04 -1.21
N SER A 187 -14.28 -14.25 0.05
CA SER A 187 -15.21 -14.05 1.17
C SER A 187 -14.58 -13.22 2.29
N PRO A 188 -15.38 -12.58 3.16
CA PRO A 188 -14.84 -11.90 4.32
C PRO A 188 -14.08 -12.87 5.23
N ASP A 189 -12.96 -12.42 5.79
CA ASP A 189 -12.29 -13.15 6.88
C ASP A 189 -13.02 -12.88 8.20
N LEU A 190 -14.00 -13.72 8.53
CA LEU A 190 -14.77 -13.57 9.77
C LEU A 190 -13.92 -13.76 11.03
N GLY A 191 -12.71 -14.32 10.89
CA GLY A 191 -11.74 -14.44 11.97
C GLY A 191 -10.92 -13.17 12.23
N GLU A 192 -10.98 -12.18 11.33
CA GLU A 192 -10.29 -10.92 11.47
C GLU A 192 -11.26 -9.74 11.33
N ARG A 193 -11.21 -8.80 12.28
CA ARG A 193 -12.07 -7.62 12.29
C ARG A 193 -11.28 -6.39 12.74
N LEU A 194 -11.59 -5.27 12.11
CA LEU A 194 -11.13 -3.96 12.51
C LEU A 194 -12.33 -3.03 12.62
N TRP A 195 -12.46 -2.31 13.73
CA TRP A 195 -13.58 -1.39 13.97
C TRP A 195 -13.15 -0.21 14.85
N GLY A 196 -13.88 0.87 14.76
CA GLY A 196 -13.58 2.08 15.52
C GLY A 196 -14.00 3.33 14.78
N THR A 197 -13.22 4.39 14.98
CA THR A 197 -13.47 5.70 14.37
C THR A 197 -12.19 6.24 13.73
N TYR A 198 -12.37 6.93 12.59
CA TYR A 198 -11.32 7.70 11.92
C TYR A 198 -11.88 9.06 11.54
N ASN A 199 -11.34 10.14 12.10
CA ASN A 199 -11.87 11.47 11.98
C ASN A 199 -10.85 12.41 11.37
N THR A 200 -11.23 13.18 10.36
CA THR A 200 -10.39 14.18 9.71
C THR A 200 -10.95 15.58 9.96
N PHE A 201 -10.09 16.48 10.41
CA PHE A 201 -10.37 17.89 10.60
C PHE A 201 -9.45 18.71 9.69
N SER A 202 -10.02 19.38 8.70
CA SER A 202 -9.28 20.08 7.66
C SER A 202 -9.16 21.57 7.94
N SER A 203 -7.96 22.13 7.68
CA SER A 203 -7.69 23.57 7.77
C SER A 203 -8.10 24.19 9.12
N ILE A 204 -7.74 23.54 10.21
CA ILE A 204 -8.11 23.94 11.58
C ILE A 204 -7.29 25.13 12.08
N TRP A 205 -6.00 25.20 11.71
CA TRP A 205 -5.09 26.27 12.13
C TRP A 205 -4.02 26.49 11.06
N HIS A 206 -3.93 27.71 10.51
CA HIS A 206 -2.98 28.07 9.45
C HIS A 206 -2.89 27.05 8.29
N GLY A 207 -4.02 26.45 7.90
CA GLY A 207 -4.08 25.45 6.85
C GLY A 207 -3.68 24.04 7.27
N ALA A 208 -3.26 23.81 8.51
CA ALA A 208 -2.98 22.48 9.04
C ALA A 208 -4.26 21.66 9.17
N SER A 209 -4.15 20.35 8.93
CA SER A 209 -5.22 19.37 9.08
C SER A 209 -4.79 18.30 10.10
N ILE A 210 -5.77 17.73 10.80
CA ILE A 210 -5.54 16.65 11.78
C ILE A 210 -6.45 15.48 11.45
N ASP A 211 -5.87 14.27 11.44
CA ASP A 211 -6.62 13.04 11.61
C ASP A 211 -6.50 12.57 13.07
N ALA A 212 -7.59 12.05 13.61
CA ALA A 212 -7.61 11.42 14.94
C ALA A 212 -8.40 10.12 14.87
N TYR A 213 -7.85 9.04 15.42
CA TYR A 213 -8.47 7.73 15.31
C TYR A 213 -8.34 6.90 16.58
N ALA A 214 -9.35 6.05 16.79
CA ALA A 214 -9.37 4.99 17.78
C ALA A 214 -9.86 3.72 17.10
N LEU A 215 -9.01 2.74 16.97
CA LEU A 215 -9.23 1.53 16.20
C LEU A 215 -8.98 0.30 17.06
N ARG A 216 -9.85 -0.72 16.93
CA ARG A 216 -9.60 -2.03 17.50
C ARG A 216 -9.41 -3.05 16.37
N HIS A 217 -8.29 -3.78 16.44
CA HIS A 217 -8.00 -4.92 15.59
C HIS A 217 -8.11 -6.21 16.39
N SER A 218 -8.81 -7.18 15.85
CA SER A 218 -8.96 -8.51 16.48
C SER A 218 -8.77 -9.62 15.45
N GLN A 219 -8.04 -10.67 15.87
CA GLN A 219 -7.87 -11.90 15.09
C GLN A 219 -8.12 -13.10 15.99
N ASN A 220 -8.95 -14.04 15.53
CA ASN A 220 -9.24 -15.28 16.25
C ASN A 220 -8.03 -16.24 16.25
N LYS A 221 -7.10 -16.06 15.32
CA LYS A 221 -5.86 -16.85 15.21
C LYS A 221 -4.73 -15.92 14.77
N ILE A 222 -3.69 -15.83 15.58
CA ILE A 222 -2.52 -15.03 15.26
C ILE A 222 -1.77 -15.66 14.08
N GLY A 223 -1.62 -14.88 13.01
CA GLY A 223 -0.78 -15.24 11.86
C GLY A 223 0.53 -14.49 11.89
N GLY A 224 1.66 -15.19 11.69
CA GLY A 224 2.96 -14.56 11.51
C GLY A 224 3.63 -13.94 12.74
N TRP A 225 3.01 -13.98 13.92
CA TRP A 225 3.56 -13.50 15.18
C TRP A 225 4.24 -14.64 15.95
N THR A 226 5.13 -14.29 16.86
CA THR A 226 5.67 -15.26 17.82
C THR A 226 4.60 -15.57 18.88
N GLY A 227 3.97 -16.73 18.78
CA GLY A 227 2.97 -17.21 19.75
C GLY A 227 1.73 -17.82 19.11
N THR A 228 0.91 -18.43 19.95
CA THR A 228 -0.39 -19.02 19.59
C THR A 228 -1.49 -18.28 20.35
N GLY A 229 -2.70 -18.22 19.78
CA GLY A 229 -3.85 -17.59 20.42
C GLY A 229 -4.52 -16.50 19.59
N THR A 230 -5.15 -15.58 20.25
CA THR A 230 -5.91 -14.47 19.64
C THR A 230 -5.15 -13.15 19.70
N LEU A 231 -5.49 -12.23 18.82
CA LEU A 231 -5.06 -10.84 18.86
C LEU A 231 -6.23 -9.94 19.28
N GLY A 232 -5.95 -8.95 20.11
CA GLY A 232 -6.90 -7.89 20.44
C GLY A 232 -6.16 -6.60 20.73
N THR A 233 -5.85 -5.81 19.70
CA THR A 233 -5.11 -4.55 19.78
C THR A 233 -6.03 -3.35 19.71
N ASN A 234 -5.95 -2.44 20.67
CA ASN A 234 -6.54 -1.10 20.59
C ASN A 234 -5.43 -0.13 20.17
N SER A 235 -5.68 0.66 19.12
CA SER A 235 -4.77 1.68 18.59
C SER A 235 -5.40 3.05 18.74
N PHE A 236 -4.71 3.98 19.39
CA PHE A 236 -5.11 5.38 19.54
C PHE A 236 -4.03 6.25 18.93
N GLY A 237 -4.40 7.09 17.98
CA GLY A 237 -3.40 7.89 17.29
C GLY A 237 -3.97 9.09 16.57
N GLY A 238 -3.07 9.84 15.97
CA GLY A 238 -3.40 10.99 15.16
C GLY A 238 -2.28 11.38 14.22
N ARG A 239 -2.66 12.13 13.19
CA ARG A 239 -1.76 12.67 12.18
C ARG A 239 -1.99 14.18 12.03
N LEU A 240 -0.93 14.96 12.11
CA LEU A 240 -0.90 16.39 11.81
C LEU A 240 -0.19 16.60 10.48
N TYR A 241 -0.80 17.29 9.54
CA TYR A 241 -0.21 17.52 8.22
C TYR A 241 -0.66 18.85 7.63
N GLY A 242 0.15 19.37 6.71
CA GLY A 242 -0.15 20.65 6.07
C GLY A 242 0.98 21.12 5.17
N ASN A 243 0.82 22.37 4.71
CA ASN A 243 1.81 23.05 3.90
C ASN A 243 2.35 24.27 4.65
N LEU A 244 3.61 24.63 4.40
CA LEU A 244 4.28 25.81 4.88
C LEU A 244 4.69 26.69 3.69
N PRO A 245 4.96 27.99 3.91
CA PRO A 245 5.52 28.85 2.87
C PRO A 245 6.80 28.28 2.25
N GLY A 246 7.05 28.56 0.97
CA GLY A 246 8.22 28.06 0.25
C GLY A 246 8.07 26.64 -0.29
N ASP A 247 6.82 26.21 -0.58
CA ASP A 247 6.49 24.91 -1.17
C ASP A 247 6.91 23.70 -0.30
N PHE A 248 6.95 23.90 1.02
CA PHE A 248 7.14 22.83 1.98
C PHE A 248 5.81 22.17 2.35
N ALA A 249 5.80 20.85 2.45
CA ALA A 249 4.74 20.07 3.07
C ALA A 249 5.31 19.23 4.23
N TYR A 250 4.50 19.00 5.24
CA TYR A 250 4.88 18.18 6.41
C TYR A 250 3.76 17.25 6.81
N SER A 251 4.14 16.13 7.43
CA SER A 251 3.22 15.17 8.03
C SER A 251 3.88 14.48 9.22
N PHE A 252 3.17 14.43 10.35
CA PHE A 252 3.58 13.74 11.57
C PHE A 252 2.46 12.80 11.99
N GLU A 253 2.78 11.56 12.33
CA GLU A 253 1.81 10.60 12.83
C GLU A 253 2.36 9.90 14.08
N GLY A 254 1.51 9.73 15.07
CA GLY A 254 1.84 8.98 16.30
C GLY A 254 0.69 8.07 16.67
N VAL A 255 1.01 6.84 17.10
CA VAL A 255 0.02 5.86 17.54
C VAL A 255 0.54 5.03 18.70
N GLY A 256 -0.28 4.93 19.76
CA GLY A 256 -0.08 4.04 20.89
C GLY A 256 -1.01 2.84 20.80
N GLN A 257 -0.53 1.67 21.25
CA GLN A 257 -1.29 0.43 21.25
C GLN A 257 -1.32 -0.23 22.61
N SER A 258 -2.48 -0.80 22.95
CA SER A 258 -2.71 -1.62 24.12
C SER A 258 -3.60 -2.81 23.80
N GLY A 259 -3.52 -3.89 24.58
CA GLY A 259 -4.36 -5.07 24.35
C GLY A 259 -3.63 -6.35 24.66
N HIS A 260 -3.77 -7.36 23.79
CA HIS A 260 -3.12 -8.65 23.97
C HIS A 260 -2.68 -9.29 22.63
N VAL A 261 -1.62 -10.06 22.70
CA VAL A 261 -1.10 -10.93 21.62
C VAL A 261 -0.90 -12.32 22.22
N GLY A 262 -1.79 -13.26 21.91
CA GLY A 262 -1.88 -14.51 22.63
C GLY A 262 -2.15 -14.28 24.11
N ILE A 263 -1.32 -14.84 24.96
CA ILE A 263 -1.39 -14.67 26.42
C ILE A 263 -0.66 -13.42 26.94
N LEU A 264 0.08 -12.71 26.08
CA LEU A 264 0.88 -11.57 26.49
C LEU A 264 0.06 -10.27 26.43
N THR A 265 0.16 -9.43 27.44
CA THR A 265 -0.31 -8.06 27.36
C THR A 265 0.49 -7.30 26.31
N GLN A 266 -0.17 -6.55 25.44
CA GLN A 266 0.49 -5.70 24.44
C GLN A 266 0.60 -4.26 24.95
N ARG A 267 1.79 -3.67 24.79
CA ARG A 267 2.08 -2.24 24.93
C ARG A 267 3.08 -1.83 23.87
N ALA A 268 2.61 -1.20 22.83
CA ALA A 268 3.41 -0.87 21.66
C ALA A 268 3.12 0.55 21.18
N TRP A 269 3.99 1.07 20.34
CA TRP A 269 3.79 2.38 19.73
C TRP A 269 4.52 2.48 18.39
N ALA A 270 4.09 3.44 17.55
CA ALA A 270 4.79 3.80 16.33
C ALA A 270 4.70 5.30 16.08
N GLY A 271 5.66 5.83 15.33
CA GLY A 271 5.74 7.23 14.95
C GLY A 271 6.28 7.43 13.55
N PHE A 272 5.83 8.48 12.91
CA PHE A 272 6.25 8.93 11.61
C PHE A 272 6.44 10.44 11.61
N ALA A 273 7.50 10.91 10.94
CA ALA A 273 7.75 12.30 10.63
C ALA A 273 8.22 12.40 9.19
N GLY A 274 7.60 13.25 8.40
CA GLY A 274 7.95 13.47 7.00
C GLY A 274 7.85 14.93 6.60
N ALA A 275 8.74 15.33 5.69
CA ALA A 275 8.70 16.63 5.04
C ALA A 275 9.05 16.49 3.56
N SER A 276 8.48 17.36 2.75
CA SER A 276 8.84 17.48 1.34
C SER A 276 8.91 18.93 0.91
N ARG A 277 9.68 19.18 -0.15
CA ARG A 277 9.81 20.50 -0.76
C ARG A 277 9.77 20.37 -2.28
N LYS A 278 8.92 21.17 -2.90
CA LYS A 278 8.96 21.38 -4.36
C LYS A 278 9.94 22.50 -4.68
N THR A 279 10.81 22.23 -5.64
CA THR A 279 11.82 23.19 -6.11
C THR A 279 12.08 22.96 -7.61
N THR A 280 13.08 23.62 -8.14
CA THR A 280 13.52 23.42 -9.53
C THR A 280 15.04 23.19 -9.60
N VAL A 281 15.45 22.34 -10.49
CA VAL A 281 16.86 22.13 -10.85
C VAL A 281 17.00 22.16 -12.36
N LEU A 282 17.90 22.97 -12.88
CA LEU A 282 18.09 23.18 -14.33
C LEU A 282 16.76 23.51 -15.06
N GLY A 283 15.90 24.34 -14.43
CA GLY A 283 14.60 24.73 -14.96
C GLY A 283 13.53 23.64 -14.94
N ARG A 284 13.78 22.47 -14.30
CA ARG A 284 12.83 21.35 -14.20
C ARG A 284 12.32 21.19 -12.79
N PRO A 285 11.01 20.88 -12.61
CA PRO A 285 10.44 20.63 -11.28
C PRO A 285 11.12 19.44 -10.60
N LEU A 286 11.53 19.65 -9.35
CA LEU A 286 12.10 18.64 -8.47
C LEU A 286 11.30 18.60 -7.17
N ASN A 287 10.82 17.44 -6.77
CA ASN A 287 10.26 17.19 -5.44
C ASN A 287 11.25 16.40 -4.61
N LEU A 288 11.65 16.95 -3.48
CA LEU A 288 12.52 16.31 -2.49
C LEU A 288 11.67 15.92 -1.28
N SER A 289 11.81 14.70 -0.80
CA SER A 289 11.17 14.28 0.45
C SER A 289 12.11 13.50 1.36
N ALA A 290 11.92 13.67 2.65
CA ALA A 290 12.62 12.91 3.68
C ALA A 290 11.62 12.45 4.74
N GLU A 291 11.78 11.22 5.21
CA GLU A 291 10.87 10.59 6.16
C GLU A 291 11.66 9.81 7.22
N TYR A 292 11.21 9.86 8.46
CA TYR A 292 11.66 8.99 9.53
C TYR A 292 10.46 8.22 10.10
N LYS A 293 10.63 6.92 10.24
CA LYS A 293 9.61 6.00 10.75
C LYS A 293 10.19 5.17 11.86
N VAL A 294 9.38 4.92 12.89
CA VAL A 294 9.76 4.03 13.98
C VAL A 294 8.54 3.24 14.42
N ALA A 295 8.71 1.95 14.69
CA ALA A 295 7.73 1.12 15.34
C ALA A 295 8.42 0.26 16.40
N SER A 296 7.82 0.20 17.58
CA SER A 296 8.38 -0.55 18.71
C SER A 296 8.44 -2.05 18.46
N GLY A 297 9.35 -2.69 19.14
CA GLY A 297 9.52 -4.14 19.27
C GLY A 297 9.66 -4.53 20.74
N THR A 298 9.58 -5.82 21.01
CA THR A 298 9.73 -6.36 22.36
C THR A 298 11.18 -6.21 22.83
N GLY A 299 11.38 -5.54 23.96
CA GLY A 299 12.69 -5.32 24.57
C GLY A 299 13.20 -6.54 25.32
N PRO A 300 14.50 -6.54 25.71
CA PRO A 300 15.08 -7.63 26.50
C PRO A 300 14.41 -7.70 27.86
N GLY A 301 14.06 -8.92 28.30
CA GLY A 301 13.45 -9.17 29.62
C GLY A 301 12.02 -8.66 29.81
N GLN A 302 11.37 -8.14 28.77
CA GLN A 302 9.98 -7.72 28.86
C GLN A 302 9.03 -8.93 28.96
N SER A 303 8.11 -8.87 29.91
CA SER A 303 7.03 -9.86 30.10
C SER A 303 5.79 -9.59 29.21
N ASN A 304 5.75 -8.41 28.58
CA ASN A 304 4.69 -7.99 27.67
C ASN A 304 5.19 -7.97 26.21
N SER A 305 4.28 -8.03 25.25
CA SER A 305 4.59 -7.80 23.85
C SER A 305 4.75 -6.29 23.60
N GLY A 306 5.97 -5.87 23.24
CA GLY A 306 6.28 -4.51 22.81
C GLY A 306 6.19 -4.33 21.29
N THR A 307 5.90 -5.40 20.55
CA THR A 307 5.89 -5.42 19.08
C THR A 307 4.64 -4.74 18.54
N PHE A 308 4.84 -3.72 17.72
CA PHE A 308 3.75 -2.96 17.12
C PHE A 308 2.93 -3.80 16.12
N ASP A 309 1.62 -3.72 16.23
CA ASP A 309 0.69 -4.28 15.25
C ASP A 309 0.41 -3.25 14.15
N GLN A 310 0.89 -3.53 12.93
CA GLN A 310 0.73 -2.63 11.79
C GLN A 310 -0.69 -2.61 11.21
N LEU A 311 -1.64 -3.39 11.75
CA LEU A 311 -3.00 -3.58 11.23
C LEU A 311 -3.00 -4.12 9.80
N SER A 312 -3.64 -3.40 8.86
CA SER A 312 -3.81 -3.77 7.44
C SER A 312 -3.25 -2.72 6.48
N PRO A 313 -1.95 -2.42 6.50
CA PRO A 313 -1.35 -1.31 5.75
C PRO A 313 -1.20 -1.58 4.25
N ALA A 314 -1.02 -0.50 3.47
CA ALA A 314 -0.42 -0.55 2.14
C ALA A 314 1.06 -0.18 2.26
N ASN A 315 1.93 -1.17 2.35
CA ASN A 315 3.36 -0.98 2.65
C ASN A 315 4.23 -0.61 1.44
N HIS A 316 3.72 -0.78 0.21
CA HIS A 316 4.52 -0.46 -0.98
C HIS A 316 5.06 0.97 -0.91
N ASP A 317 6.32 1.14 -1.27
CA ASP A 317 7.10 2.37 -1.22
C ASP A 317 7.36 2.97 0.18
N LYS A 318 6.77 2.45 1.24
CA LYS A 318 6.94 3.01 2.59
C LYS A 318 8.30 2.67 3.19
N PHE A 319 8.81 1.45 2.93
CA PHE A 319 10.04 0.91 3.51
C PHE A 319 11.06 0.45 2.45
N GLY A 320 10.93 0.88 1.21
CA GLY A 320 11.66 0.48 0.02
C GLY A 320 10.72 -0.04 -1.06
N HIS A 321 11.18 -0.10 -2.29
CA HIS A 321 10.37 -0.50 -3.44
C HIS A 321 10.23 -2.02 -3.56
N GLN A 322 11.13 -2.77 -2.90
CA GLN A 322 11.11 -4.23 -2.88
C GLN A 322 10.09 -4.83 -1.88
N ASP A 323 9.41 -4.00 -1.08
CA ASP A 323 8.42 -4.42 -0.08
C ASP A 323 8.97 -5.44 0.95
N LEU A 324 10.23 -5.30 1.32
CA LEU A 324 10.91 -6.25 2.20
C LEU A 324 10.38 -6.20 3.63
N PHE A 325 9.96 -5.02 4.11
CA PHE A 325 9.63 -4.79 5.52
C PHE A 325 8.25 -4.17 5.71
N GLY A 326 7.75 -4.26 6.95
CA GLY A 326 6.56 -3.56 7.42
C GLY A 326 6.87 -2.69 8.63
N TRP A 327 5.89 -1.92 9.09
CA TRP A 327 6.00 -1.03 10.24
C TRP A 327 5.88 -1.82 11.56
N ARG A 328 6.92 -2.60 11.87
CA ARG A 328 6.98 -3.51 13.02
C ARG A 328 8.42 -3.75 13.45
N ASN A 329 8.76 -3.43 14.71
CA ASN A 329 10.13 -3.53 15.24
C ASN A 329 11.19 -2.91 14.32
N LEU A 330 10.88 -1.78 13.68
CA LEU A 330 11.72 -1.19 12.64
C LEU A 330 11.88 0.32 12.83
N ARG A 331 13.06 0.83 12.54
CA ARG A 331 13.36 2.25 12.32
C ARG A 331 13.84 2.41 10.89
N THR A 332 13.28 3.37 10.16
CA THR A 332 13.63 3.62 8.76
C THR A 332 13.84 5.10 8.54
N LEU A 333 14.97 5.46 7.97
CA LEU A 333 15.19 6.75 7.32
C LEU A 333 14.96 6.54 5.83
N LYS A 334 14.17 7.40 5.18
CA LYS A 334 13.88 7.33 3.73
C LYS A 334 14.03 8.70 3.11
N SER A 335 14.60 8.77 1.91
CA SER A 335 14.45 9.91 1.00
C SER A 335 13.84 9.45 -0.33
N LEU A 336 13.17 10.37 -1.01
CA LEU A 336 12.64 10.18 -2.35
C LEU A 336 12.77 11.48 -3.11
N GLU A 337 13.50 11.44 -4.20
CA GLU A 337 13.69 12.53 -5.15
C GLU A 337 12.93 12.22 -6.44
N THR A 338 12.04 13.14 -6.85
CA THR A 338 11.29 13.02 -8.11
C THR A 338 11.61 14.20 -9.01
N LEU A 339 12.32 13.96 -10.09
CA LEU A 339 12.65 14.95 -11.12
C LEU A 339 11.71 14.80 -12.31
N SER A 340 10.91 15.82 -12.58
CA SER A 340 10.08 15.89 -13.78
C SER A 340 10.94 16.34 -14.97
N ILE A 341 11.46 15.37 -15.75
CA ILE A 341 12.30 15.65 -16.93
C ILE A 341 11.48 16.39 -18.01
N THR A 342 10.24 15.95 -18.22
CA THR A 342 9.24 16.61 -19.05
C THR A 342 7.88 16.54 -18.35
N LYS A 343 6.80 17.07 -18.96
CA LYS A 343 5.43 16.88 -18.46
C LYS A 343 5.00 15.41 -18.45
N ALA A 344 5.61 14.58 -19.29
CA ALA A 344 5.29 13.16 -19.43
C ALA A 344 6.29 12.23 -18.71
N PHE A 345 7.56 12.62 -18.57
CA PHE A 345 8.64 11.81 -18.00
C PHE A 345 9.04 12.27 -16.61
N ALA A 346 9.09 11.35 -15.67
CA ALA A 346 9.65 11.57 -14.34
C ALA A 346 10.70 10.49 -14.00
N LEU A 347 11.83 10.94 -13.43
CA LEU A 347 12.85 10.09 -12.82
C LEU A 347 12.67 10.14 -11.32
N ASN A 348 12.69 8.99 -10.68
CA ASN A 348 12.59 8.83 -9.24
C ASN A 348 13.81 8.09 -8.72
N VAL A 349 14.36 8.56 -7.61
CA VAL A 349 15.40 7.89 -6.85
C VAL A 349 14.95 7.80 -5.41
N MET A 350 14.97 6.62 -4.82
CA MET A 350 14.57 6.40 -3.44
C MET A 350 15.70 5.68 -2.71
N TYR A 351 15.99 6.16 -1.51
CA TYR A 351 16.94 5.54 -0.61
C TYR A 351 16.27 5.27 0.73
N THR A 352 16.48 4.07 1.27
CA THR A 352 16.10 3.75 2.65
C THR A 352 17.27 3.18 3.42
N ASN A 353 17.29 3.45 4.73
CA ASN A 353 18.21 2.82 5.67
C ASN A 353 17.43 2.32 6.88
N ASN A 354 17.63 1.06 7.26
CA ASN A 354 16.75 0.32 8.14
C ASN A 354 17.51 -0.29 9.32
N TRP A 355 16.93 -0.15 10.53
CA TRP A 355 17.43 -0.74 11.77
C TRP A 355 16.30 -1.39 12.54
N LEU A 356 16.57 -2.45 13.26
CA LEU A 356 15.64 -2.92 14.28
C LEU A 356 15.48 -1.86 15.39
N TYR A 357 14.25 -1.71 15.88
CA TYR A 357 13.98 -0.95 17.10
C TYR A 357 14.56 -1.67 18.33
N SER A 358 14.26 -2.97 18.46
CA SER A 358 14.80 -3.85 19.49
C SER A 358 15.54 -5.04 18.85
N ARG A 359 16.78 -5.27 19.27
CA ARG A 359 17.58 -6.43 18.85
C ARG A 359 17.09 -7.76 19.45
N SER A 360 16.26 -7.70 20.48
CA SER A 360 15.68 -8.87 21.14
C SER A 360 14.42 -9.37 20.48
N ASP A 361 13.88 -8.61 19.53
CA ASP A 361 12.71 -8.96 18.74
C ASP A 361 13.12 -9.37 17.31
N SER A 362 12.17 -9.88 16.56
CA SER A 362 12.39 -10.35 15.18
C SER A 362 12.39 -9.21 14.16
N LEU A 363 12.97 -9.47 12.99
CA LEU A 363 12.73 -8.72 11.77
C LEU A 363 11.48 -9.29 11.07
N TYR A 364 10.58 -8.41 10.63
CA TYR A 364 9.30 -8.76 10.02
C TYR A 364 9.19 -8.25 8.59
N ASN A 365 8.57 -9.05 7.71
CA ASN A 365 8.28 -8.63 6.34
C ASN A 365 7.05 -7.70 6.28
N SER A 366 6.71 -7.23 5.08
CA SER A 366 5.57 -6.34 4.84
C SER A 366 4.21 -6.93 5.24
N ALA A 367 4.08 -8.26 5.26
CA ALA A 367 2.89 -8.97 5.76
C ALA A 367 2.90 -9.20 7.28
N GLY A 368 3.96 -8.80 7.99
CA GLY A 368 4.11 -8.99 9.43
C GLY A 368 4.61 -10.39 9.84
N THR A 369 5.08 -11.20 8.90
CA THR A 369 5.67 -12.52 9.18
C THR A 369 7.15 -12.38 9.52
N VAL A 370 7.64 -13.20 10.44
CA VAL A 370 9.06 -13.22 10.85
C VAL A 370 9.96 -13.62 9.69
N ILE A 371 10.91 -12.77 9.35
CA ILE A 371 12.00 -13.07 8.40
C ILE A 371 13.13 -13.77 9.15
N SER A 372 13.58 -13.16 10.25
CA SER A 372 14.71 -13.66 11.03
C SER A 372 14.72 -13.13 12.45
N THR A 373 15.39 -13.85 13.33
CA THR A 373 15.56 -13.51 14.76
C THR A 373 17.01 -13.77 15.16
N SER A 374 17.60 -12.86 15.91
CA SER A 374 18.88 -13.09 16.57
C SER A 374 18.64 -13.80 17.90
N LYS A 375 19.01 -15.07 18.00
CA LYS A 375 18.76 -15.89 19.22
C LYS A 375 19.24 -15.26 20.51
N ASN A 376 20.37 -14.57 20.47
CA ASN A 376 21.01 -13.97 21.64
C ASN A 376 21.07 -12.43 21.57
N GLY A 377 20.39 -11.80 20.59
CA GLY A 377 20.45 -10.35 20.36
C GLY A 377 21.85 -9.84 19.97
N THR A 378 22.74 -10.72 19.47
CA THR A 378 24.15 -10.40 19.19
C THR A 378 24.42 -9.97 17.75
N ALA A 379 23.46 -10.13 16.85
CA ALA A 379 23.63 -9.83 15.40
C ALA A 379 23.57 -8.32 15.07
N GLY A 380 23.60 -7.45 16.07
CA GLY A 380 23.45 -6.02 15.86
C GLY A 380 22.00 -5.58 15.56
N THR A 381 21.84 -4.33 15.12
CA THR A 381 20.51 -3.80 14.77
C THR A 381 20.40 -3.30 13.35
N HIS A 382 21.51 -3.02 12.66
CA HIS A 382 21.48 -2.51 11.30
C HIS A 382 21.01 -3.60 10.33
N VAL A 383 19.82 -3.43 9.76
CA VAL A 383 19.22 -4.37 8.83
C VAL A 383 19.83 -4.19 7.44
N GLY A 384 20.00 -2.94 7.00
CA GLY A 384 20.60 -2.62 5.71
C GLY A 384 19.96 -1.41 5.02
N GLN A 385 20.40 -1.19 3.79
CA GLN A 385 20.03 -0.03 2.97
C GLN A 385 19.45 -0.52 1.64
N GLU A 386 18.49 0.22 1.10
CA GLU A 386 17.93 -0.03 -0.23
C GLU A 386 18.07 1.23 -1.07
N LEU A 387 18.54 1.06 -2.30
CA LEU A 387 18.57 2.10 -3.31
C LEU A 387 17.73 1.65 -4.50
N ASP A 388 16.72 2.42 -4.82
CA ASP A 388 15.81 2.20 -5.92
C ASP A 388 15.88 3.35 -6.92
N SER A 389 15.73 3.04 -8.19
CA SER A 389 15.59 4.03 -9.26
C SER A 389 14.54 3.57 -10.25
N PHE A 390 13.66 4.49 -10.64
CA PHE A 390 12.61 4.18 -11.61
C PHE A 390 12.20 5.40 -12.44
N VAL A 391 11.84 5.12 -13.67
CA VAL A 391 11.34 6.12 -14.62
C VAL A 391 9.88 5.80 -14.92
N THR A 392 9.06 6.84 -15.00
CA THR A 392 7.67 6.75 -15.45
C THR A 392 7.44 7.64 -16.65
N TYR A 393 6.62 7.16 -17.60
CA TYR A 393 6.14 7.91 -18.74
C TYR A 393 4.62 7.86 -18.80
N LYS A 394 3.98 9.03 -18.77
CA LYS A 394 2.52 9.16 -18.83
C LYS A 394 2.09 9.82 -20.12
N HIS A 395 1.16 9.18 -20.86
CA HIS A 395 0.55 9.73 -22.06
C HIS A 395 -0.95 9.40 -22.07
N GLY A 396 -1.80 10.41 -21.95
CA GLY A 396 -3.25 10.22 -21.83
C GLY A 396 -3.60 9.31 -20.64
N ALA A 397 -4.32 8.24 -20.92
CA ALA A 397 -4.70 7.19 -19.96
C ALA A 397 -3.60 6.14 -19.73
N HIS A 398 -2.51 6.17 -20.50
CA HIS A 398 -1.41 5.22 -20.40
C HIS A 398 -0.33 5.68 -19.43
N LEU A 399 0.15 4.76 -18.60
CA LEU A 399 1.31 4.90 -17.73
C LEU A 399 2.26 3.74 -17.99
N PHE A 400 3.50 4.07 -18.31
CA PHE A 400 4.58 3.10 -18.45
C PHE A 400 5.62 3.35 -17.36
N GLY A 401 6.24 2.29 -16.89
CA GLY A 401 7.32 2.42 -15.93
C GLY A 401 8.33 1.31 -16.04
N VAL A 402 9.58 1.66 -15.75
CA VAL A 402 10.70 0.74 -15.61
C VAL A 402 11.51 1.14 -14.38
N GLY A 403 11.90 0.17 -13.60
CA GLY A 403 12.67 0.43 -12.40
C GLY A 403 13.32 -0.79 -11.81
N GLY A 404 14.15 -0.54 -10.82
CA GLY A 404 14.81 -1.60 -10.07
C GLY A 404 15.42 -1.07 -8.79
N GLY A 405 15.77 -1.99 -7.92
CA GLY A 405 16.38 -1.71 -6.63
C GLY A 405 17.38 -2.76 -6.20
N HIS A 406 18.29 -2.33 -5.37
CA HIS A 406 19.29 -3.18 -4.73
C HIS A 406 19.30 -2.94 -3.23
N PHE A 407 19.17 -4.02 -2.47
CA PHE A 407 19.32 -3.98 -1.03
C PHE A 407 20.72 -4.37 -0.60
N PHE A 408 21.39 -3.50 0.14
CA PHE A 408 22.70 -3.70 0.74
C PHE A 408 22.50 -4.17 2.19
N LYS A 409 22.75 -5.43 2.45
CA LYS A 409 22.55 -6.04 3.77
C LYS A 409 23.40 -5.40 4.85
N GLY A 410 22.82 -5.24 6.03
CA GLY A 410 23.51 -4.85 7.25
C GLY A 410 23.98 -6.04 8.08
N GLU A 411 24.56 -5.74 9.25
CA GLU A 411 25.10 -6.72 10.18
C GLU A 411 24.05 -7.75 10.66
N PHE A 412 22.80 -7.29 10.91
CA PHE A 412 21.73 -8.16 11.35
C PHE A 412 21.41 -9.25 10.32
N ILE A 413 21.26 -8.86 9.04
CA ILE A 413 21.00 -9.80 7.95
C ILE A 413 22.16 -10.77 7.78
N THR A 414 23.40 -10.27 7.81
CA THR A 414 24.61 -11.06 7.69
C THR A 414 24.70 -12.12 8.79
N GLY A 415 24.34 -11.77 10.01
CA GLY A 415 24.41 -12.69 11.18
C GLY A 415 23.22 -13.64 11.33
N THR A 416 22.11 -13.48 10.56
CA THR A 416 20.87 -14.22 10.83
C THR A 416 20.23 -14.90 9.63
N THR A 417 20.73 -14.66 8.40
CA THR A 417 20.16 -15.19 7.15
C THR A 417 21.20 -15.90 6.28
N LYS A 418 20.83 -16.28 5.05
CA LYS A 418 21.78 -16.80 4.04
C LYS A 418 22.71 -15.74 3.45
N ASN A 419 22.59 -14.48 3.89
CA ASN A 419 23.50 -13.41 3.55
C ASN A 419 23.50 -13.02 2.05
N ILE A 420 22.33 -13.06 1.41
CA ILE A 420 22.14 -12.64 0.02
C ILE A 420 21.52 -11.24 0.00
N ASN A 421 22.02 -10.37 -0.88
CA ASN A 421 21.43 -9.06 -1.15
C ASN A 421 20.24 -9.22 -2.10
N PRO A 422 19.01 -8.86 -1.69
CA PRO A 422 17.88 -8.80 -2.59
C PRO A 422 18.07 -7.80 -3.73
N ARG A 423 17.55 -8.16 -4.91
CA ARG A 423 17.48 -7.31 -6.10
C ARG A 423 16.10 -7.39 -6.67
N TYR A 424 15.65 -6.30 -7.25
CA TYR A 424 14.35 -6.16 -7.87
C TYR A 424 14.48 -5.41 -9.18
N PHE A 425 13.82 -5.94 -10.22
CA PHE A 425 13.66 -5.26 -11.49
C PHE A 425 12.23 -5.43 -11.96
N TYR A 426 11.67 -4.41 -12.60
CA TYR A 426 10.34 -4.47 -13.19
C TYR A 426 10.20 -3.55 -14.38
N VAL A 427 9.27 -3.92 -15.25
CA VAL A 427 8.72 -3.07 -16.30
C VAL A 427 7.21 -3.25 -16.33
N PHE A 428 6.46 -2.16 -16.48
CA PHE A 428 5.01 -2.25 -16.57
C PHE A 428 4.43 -1.25 -17.57
N GLN A 429 3.27 -1.61 -18.07
CA GLN A 429 2.34 -0.70 -18.69
C GLN A 429 1.01 -0.79 -17.93
N GLN A 430 0.29 0.33 -17.87
CA GLN A 430 -1.05 0.42 -17.33
C GLN A 430 -1.86 1.37 -18.22
N TYR A 431 -3.07 0.95 -18.55
CA TYR A 431 -4.10 1.78 -19.14
C TYR A 431 -5.23 1.93 -18.13
N SER A 432 -5.68 3.13 -17.84
CA SER A 432 -6.78 3.33 -16.89
C SER A 432 -7.55 4.62 -17.14
N PHE A 433 -8.87 4.56 -16.96
CA PHE A 433 -9.75 5.72 -16.89
C PHE A 433 -10.84 5.54 -15.81
N LYS A 434 -11.40 6.65 -15.36
CA LYS A 434 -12.47 6.71 -14.35
C LYS A 434 -13.58 7.65 -14.82
#